data_47cccf64764a9caec8bc22ec861da12e
#
_entry.id   47cccf64764a9caec8bc22ec861da12e
#
_cell.length_a   1.000
_cell.length_b   1.000
_cell.length_c   1.000
_cell.angle_alpha   90.00
_cell.angle_beta   90.00
_cell.angle_gamma   90.00
#
_symmetry.space_group_name_H-M   'P 1'
#
loop_
_entity.id
_entity.type
_entity.pdbx_description
1 polymer ?
#
loop_
_entity_poly.entity_id
_entity_poly.type
_entity_poly.pdbx_seq_one_letter_code
_entity_poly.pdbx_strand_id
1 'polypeptide(L)'
;MNKIKKVVIPVAGKGTRFLPITKTISKTLLPIVDTPVIQYLLEEAVQAGIKEALIIIGYSQNDVINYFNTESTYVQKLSKDYEEIKYIKKLKQQIRISYVFQEEAKGLGDAVYHAKAFADKDDFALILGDDFVFSNGLSTYGIGSLCKFYEKNPNYYLGVQEVPY
;
A
#
# COMPACT_ATOMS: atom_id res chain seq x y z
N MET A 1 -15.46 -6.76 18.72
CA MET A 1 -14.23 -7.36 18.18
C MET A 1 -13.41 -6.24 17.56
N ASN A 2 -12.23 -6.00 18.11
CA ASN A 2 -11.32 -4.97 17.59
C ASN A 2 -10.68 -5.48 16.29
N LYS A 3 -11.19 -5.03 15.15
CA LYS A 3 -10.61 -5.38 13.84
C LYS A 3 -9.92 -4.17 13.25
N ILE A 4 -8.70 -4.35 12.77
CA ILE A 4 -8.02 -3.34 11.96
C ILE A 4 -8.75 -3.21 10.63
N LYS A 5 -9.22 -2.01 10.32
CA LYS A 5 -9.94 -1.68 9.07
C LYS A 5 -9.20 -0.69 8.18
N LYS A 6 -8.18 -0.06 8.72
CA LYS A 6 -7.40 0.99 8.09
C LYS A 6 -5.95 0.55 7.89
N VAL A 7 -5.37 0.92 6.76
CA VAL A 7 -3.93 0.76 6.50
C VAL A 7 -3.33 2.09 6.05
N VAL A 8 -2.13 2.35 6.50
CA VAL A 8 -1.29 3.48 6.07
C VAL A 8 -0.11 2.92 5.30
N ILE A 9 0.13 3.44 4.10
CA ILE A 9 1.21 2.99 3.21
C ILE A 9 2.06 4.19 2.81
N PRO A 10 3.17 4.49 3.52
CA PRO A 10 4.06 5.56 3.15
C PRO A 10 4.94 5.17 1.96
N VAL A 11 4.83 5.92 0.86
CA VAL A 11 5.59 5.71 -0.37
C VAL A 11 6.35 6.95 -0.84
N ALA A 12 6.35 8.03 -0.06
CA ALA A 12 6.97 9.32 -0.41
C ALA A 12 8.50 9.29 -0.56
N GLY A 13 9.14 8.15 -0.37
CA GLY A 13 10.60 7.98 -0.49
C GLY A 13 11.10 8.22 -1.92
N LYS A 14 12.24 8.93 -2.04
CA LYS A 14 12.83 9.33 -3.33
C LYS A 14 13.36 8.18 -4.20
N GLY A 15 13.51 6.98 -3.65
CA GLY A 15 13.96 5.82 -4.40
C GLY A 15 15.38 5.92 -4.97
N THR A 16 16.29 6.66 -4.32
CA THR A 16 17.62 7.00 -4.85
C THR A 16 18.50 5.80 -5.21
N ARG A 17 18.28 4.67 -4.57
CA ARG A 17 18.98 3.41 -4.89
C ARG A 17 18.63 2.83 -6.27
N PHE A 18 17.52 3.27 -6.84
CA PHE A 18 17.02 2.82 -8.15
C PHE A 18 17.18 3.88 -9.25
N LEU A 19 18.00 4.91 -9.02
CA LEU A 19 18.33 5.85 -10.10
C LEU A 19 19.08 5.12 -11.23
N PRO A 20 18.83 5.53 -12.52
CA PRO A 20 18.08 6.71 -12.94
C PRO A 20 16.57 6.52 -13.12
N ILE A 21 16.04 5.29 -13.00
CA ILE A 21 14.63 5.02 -13.34
C ILE A 21 13.65 5.75 -12.40
N THR A 22 13.98 5.85 -11.14
CA THR A 22 13.15 6.55 -10.15
C THR A 22 13.18 8.07 -10.25
N LYS A 23 13.88 8.61 -11.24
CA LYS A 23 13.73 10.01 -11.67
C LYS A 23 12.34 10.28 -12.25
N THR A 24 11.72 9.27 -12.86
CA THR A 24 10.47 9.40 -13.63
C THR A 24 9.34 8.50 -13.15
N ILE A 25 9.66 7.43 -12.43
CA ILE A 25 8.69 6.45 -11.94
C ILE A 25 8.87 6.28 -10.44
N SER A 26 7.78 6.35 -9.69
CA SER A 26 7.79 6.06 -8.25
C SER A 26 8.32 4.65 -7.97
N LYS A 27 9.20 4.50 -6.98
CA LYS A 27 9.82 3.22 -6.62
C LYS A 27 8.79 2.10 -6.44
N THR A 28 7.65 2.40 -5.86
CA THR A 28 6.58 1.44 -5.59
C THR A 28 5.78 1.01 -6.84
N LEU A 29 6.00 1.70 -7.96
CA LEU A 29 5.49 1.30 -9.28
C LEU A 29 6.47 0.42 -10.06
N LEU A 30 7.67 0.20 -9.56
CA LEU A 30 8.57 -0.80 -10.15
C LEU A 30 7.92 -2.18 -10.01
N PRO A 31 7.84 -2.96 -11.11
CA PRO A 31 7.13 -4.21 -11.07
C PRO A 31 7.97 -5.34 -10.47
N ILE A 32 7.28 -6.27 -9.83
CA ILE A 32 7.78 -7.63 -9.57
C ILE A 32 7.11 -8.50 -10.62
N VAL A 33 7.89 -8.99 -11.58
CA VAL A 33 7.43 -9.62 -12.83
C VAL A 33 6.66 -8.61 -13.69
N ASP A 34 5.37 -8.49 -13.56
CA ASP A 34 4.46 -7.64 -14.34
C ASP A 34 3.57 -6.73 -13.48
N THR A 35 3.62 -6.89 -12.17
CA THR A 35 2.71 -6.22 -11.24
C THR A 35 3.49 -5.28 -10.30
N PRO A 36 3.12 -3.98 -10.21
CA PRO A 36 3.77 -3.02 -9.31
C PRO A 36 3.67 -3.41 -7.84
N VAL A 37 4.73 -3.14 -7.07
CA VAL A 37 4.80 -3.43 -5.63
C VAL A 37 3.59 -2.88 -4.88
N ILE A 38 3.17 -1.64 -5.16
CA ILE A 38 2.04 -1.00 -4.49
C ILE A 38 0.72 -1.78 -4.65
N GLN A 39 0.54 -2.49 -5.75
CA GLN A 39 -0.64 -3.34 -5.96
C GLN A 39 -0.61 -4.54 -5.02
N TYR A 40 0.53 -5.23 -4.88
CA TYR A 40 0.68 -6.34 -3.93
C TYR A 40 0.40 -5.91 -2.49
N LEU A 41 0.86 -4.71 -2.07
CA LEU A 41 0.60 -4.20 -0.73
C LEU A 41 -0.89 -3.96 -0.49
N LEU A 42 -1.62 -3.46 -1.49
CA LEU A 42 -3.07 -3.29 -1.38
C LEU A 42 -3.82 -4.62 -1.41
N GLU A 43 -3.37 -5.58 -2.20
CA GLU A 43 -3.93 -6.93 -2.22
C GLU A 43 -3.77 -7.62 -0.86
N GLU A 44 -2.60 -7.50 -0.25
CA GLU A 44 -2.32 -7.99 1.09
C GLU A 44 -3.27 -7.36 2.13
N ALA A 45 -3.46 -6.04 2.06
CA ALA A 45 -4.39 -5.32 2.92
C ALA A 45 -5.84 -5.82 2.74
N VAL A 46 -6.28 -6.01 1.49
CA VAL A 46 -7.62 -6.55 1.17
C VAL A 46 -7.78 -7.97 1.72
N GLN A 47 -6.78 -8.84 1.55
CA GLN A 47 -6.79 -10.20 2.09
C GLN A 47 -6.83 -10.23 3.63
N ALA A 48 -6.22 -9.24 4.28
CA ALA A 48 -6.31 -9.04 5.73
C ALA A 48 -7.70 -8.53 6.20
N GLY A 49 -8.60 -8.21 5.27
CA GLY A 49 -9.95 -7.69 5.57
C GLY A 49 -10.00 -6.19 5.80
N ILE A 50 -8.93 -5.46 5.49
CA ILE A 50 -8.85 -3.99 5.58
C ILE A 50 -9.74 -3.37 4.49
N LYS A 51 -10.37 -2.23 4.81
CA LYS A 51 -11.35 -1.57 3.94
C LYS A 51 -10.95 -0.17 3.50
N GLU A 52 -9.98 0.43 4.17
CA GLU A 52 -9.53 1.78 3.89
C GLU A 52 -8.01 1.84 3.86
N ALA A 53 -7.47 2.42 2.80
CA ALA A 53 -6.04 2.64 2.63
C ALA A 53 -5.75 4.14 2.48
N LEU A 54 -4.78 4.63 3.22
CA LEU A 54 -4.17 5.92 3.00
C LEU A 54 -2.77 5.72 2.43
N ILE A 55 -2.54 6.19 1.23
CA ILE A 55 -1.22 6.19 0.59
C ILE A 55 -0.59 7.57 0.79
N ILE A 56 0.57 7.62 1.43
CA ILE A 56 1.31 8.86 1.66
C ILE A 56 2.36 9.00 0.56
N ILE A 57 2.15 9.97 -0.32
CA ILE A 57 2.95 10.20 -1.53
C ILE A 57 3.75 11.50 -1.45
N GLY A 58 4.87 11.55 -2.17
CA GLY A 58 5.60 12.80 -2.40
C GLY A 58 5.00 13.61 -3.56
N TYR A 59 5.30 14.89 -3.66
CA TYR A 59 4.76 15.79 -4.70
C TYR A 59 5.01 15.34 -6.15
N SER A 60 6.10 14.61 -6.40
CA SER A 60 6.42 14.10 -7.74
C SER A 60 5.79 12.75 -8.07
N GLN A 61 4.96 12.19 -7.18
CA GLN A 61 4.46 10.81 -7.27
C GLN A 61 2.99 10.72 -7.67
N ASN A 62 2.52 11.63 -8.54
CA ASN A 62 1.18 11.55 -9.13
C ASN A 62 0.97 10.29 -9.99
N ASP A 63 2.04 9.64 -10.42
CA ASP A 63 2.02 8.37 -11.12
C ASP A 63 1.37 7.25 -10.30
N VAL A 64 1.54 7.25 -8.97
CA VAL A 64 0.86 6.32 -8.05
C VAL A 64 -0.66 6.54 -8.07
N ILE A 65 -1.11 7.81 -8.05
CA ILE A 65 -2.54 8.15 -8.18
C ILE A 65 -3.07 7.68 -9.54
N ASN A 66 -2.31 7.97 -10.60
CA ASN A 66 -2.69 7.63 -11.97
C ASN A 66 -2.81 6.13 -12.18
N TYR A 67 -1.95 5.32 -11.53
CA TYR A 67 -2.00 3.88 -11.60
C TYR A 67 -3.36 3.32 -11.16
N PHE A 68 -3.91 3.85 -10.07
CA PHE A 68 -5.24 3.44 -9.57
C PHE A 68 -6.39 4.25 -10.17
N ASN A 69 -6.12 5.23 -11.04
CA ASN A 69 -7.18 5.99 -11.68
C ASN A 69 -7.82 5.18 -12.81
N THR A 70 -9.00 4.65 -12.57
CA THR A 70 -9.79 3.87 -13.54
C THR A 70 -10.92 4.67 -14.19
N GLU A 71 -11.00 5.97 -13.93
CA GLU A 71 -12.11 6.84 -14.35
C GLU A 71 -11.89 7.45 -15.75
N SER A 72 -10.64 7.52 -16.24
CA SER A 72 -10.37 8.11 -17.54
C SER A 72 -11.03 7.33 -18.69
N THR A 73 -11.48 8.02 -19.72
CA THR A 73 -12.10 7.42 -20.92
C THR A 73 -11.17 6.39 -21.58
N TYR A 74 -9.86 6.64 -21.56
CA TYR A 74 -8.86 5.72 -22.09
C TYR A 74 -8.83 4.40 -21.30
N VAL A 75 -8.74 4.48 -19.96
CA VAL A 75 -8.73 3.29 -19.10
C VAL A 75 -10.06 2.54 -19.16
N GLN A 76 -11.18 3.26 -19.31
CA GLN A 76 -12.49 2.61 -19.48
C GLN A 76 -12.58 1.82 -20.79
N LYS A 77 -11.96 2.29 -21.87
CA LYS A 77 -11.84 1.51 -23.12
C LYS A 77 -10.97 0.27 -22.92
N LEU A 78 -9.78 0.43 -22.34
CA LEU A 78 -8.88 -0.69 -22.05
C LEU A 78 -9.55 -1.75 -21.17
N SER A 79 -10.35 -1.36 -20.19
CA SER A 79 -11.01 -2.31 -19.29
C SER A 79 -12.04 -3.22 -19.96
N LYS A 80 -12.40 -3.00 -21.23
CA LYS A 80 -13.26 -3.92 -21.97
C LYS A 80 -12.48 -5.16 -22.45
N ASP A 81 -11.20 -4.95 -22.79
CA ASP A 81 -10.39 -5.92 -23.50
C ASP A 81 -9.29 -6.55 -22.65
N TYR A 82 -8.89 -5.89 -21.54
CA TYR A 82 -7.75 -6.29 -20.73
C TYR A 82 -8.14 -6.66 -19.29
N GLU A 83 -7.87 -7.88 -18.88
CA GLU A 83 -8.22 -8.42 -17.57
C GLU A 83 -7.46 -7.72 -16.43
N GLU A 84 -6.23 -7.29 -16.69
CA GLU A 84 -5.38 -6.57 -15.74
C GLU A 84 -6.06 -5.26 -15.28
N ILE A 85 -6.68 -4.53 -16.20
CA ILE A 85 -7.41 -3.31 -15.88
C ILE A 85 -8.72 -3.61 -15.15
N LYS A 86 -9.41 -4.68 -15.52
CA LYS A 86 -10.60 -5.15 -14.77
C LYS A 86 -10.23 -5.53 -13.35
N TYR A 87 -9.06 -6.13 -13.17
CA TYR A 87 -8.57 -6.51 -11.86
C TYR A 87 -8.32 -5.30 -10.95
N ILE A 88 -7.67 -4.24 -11.45
CA ILE A 88 -7.48 -2.98 -10.69
C ILE A 88 -8.83 -2.38 -10.29
N LYS A 89 -9.83 -2.38 -11.19
CA LYS A 89 -11.19 -1.93 -10.85
C LYS A 89 -11.81 -2.75 -9.73
N LYS A 90 -11.69 -4.07 -9.79
CA LYS A 90 -12.19 -4.99 -8.75
C LYS A 90 -11.48 -4.78 -7.41
N LEU A 91 -10.17 -4.54 -7.42
CA LEU A 91 -9.40 -4.23 -6.22
C LEU A 91 -9.91 -2.95 -5.55
N LYS A 92 -10.13 -1.88 -6.32
CA LYS A 92 -10.69 -0.61 -5.83
C LYS A 92 -12.10 -0.74 -5.24
N GLN A 93 -12.89 -1.72 -5.67
CA GLN A 93 -14.21 -1.98 -5.07
C GLN A 93 -14.12 -2.64 -3.70
N GLN A 94 -12.98 -3.26 -3.36
CA GLN A 94 -12.77 -3.97 -2.10
C GLN A 94 -12.16 -3.08 -1.03
N ILE A 95 -11.41 -2.04 -1.42
CA ILE A 95 -10.71 -1.12 -0.53
C ILE A 95 -10.82 0.32 -1.02
N ARG A 96 -11.18 1.24 -0.14
CA ARG A 96 -11.22 2.67 -0.43
C ARG A 96 -9.81 3.25 -0.31
N ILE A 97 -9.28 3.80 -1.42
CA ILE A 97 -7.94 4.39 -1.46
C ILE A 97 -8.06 5.91 -1.33
N SER A 98 -7.30 6.47 -0.42
CA SER A 98 -7.14 7.92 -0.21
C SER A 98 -5.65 8.27 -0.28
N TYR A 99 -5.35 9.54 -0.57
CA TYR A 99 -3.98 10.02 -0.73
C TYR A 99 -3.74 11.23 0.14
N VAL A 100 -2.52 11.36 0.67
CA VAL A 100 -2.04 12.59 1.31
C VAL A 100 -0.60 12.84 0.87
N PHE A 101 -0.26 14.12 0.69
CA PHE A 101 1.07 14.52 0.27
C PHE A 101 1.97 14.76 1.49
N GLN A 102 3.16 14.16 1.47
CA GLN A 102 4.28 14.56 2.30
C GLN A 102 5.12 15.57 1.51
N GLU A 103 5.13 16.82 1.92
CA GLU A 103 5.82 17.90 1.21
C GLU A 103 7.32 17.74 1.20
N GLU A 104 7.89 17.38 2.32
CA GLU A 104 9.30 17.16 2.52
C GLU A 104 9.54 15.74 3.07
N ALA A 105 10.54 15.05 2.52
CA ALA A 105 10.89 13.70 2.97
C ALA A 105 11.67 13.75 4.32
N LYS A 106 10.95 14.02 5.41
CA LYS A 106 11.51 14.11 6.79
C LYS A 106 11.58 12.75 7.51
N GLY A 107 11.43 11.66 6.78
CA GLY A 107 11.51 10.31 7.32
C GLY A 107 10.16 9.67 7.58
N LEU A 108 10.19 8.40 8.04
CA LEU A 108 9.00 7.56 8.21
C LEU A 108 8.04 8.11 9.27
N GLY A 109 8.57 8.57 10.41
CA GLY A 109 7.73 9.12 11.49
C GLY A 109 6.91 10.33 11.04
N ASP A 110 7.52 11.23 10.28
CA ASP A 110 6.84 12.39 9.70
C ASP A 110 5.80 11.93 8.67
N ALA A 111 6.13 10.98 7.79
CA ALA A 111 5.18 10.42 6.85
C ALA A 111 3.94 9.87 7.59
N VAL A 112 4.12 9.02 8.59
CA VAL A 112 3.02 8.44 9.36
C VAL A 112 2.20 9.51 10.09
N TYR A 113 2.82 10.61 10.53
CA TYR A 113 2.10 11.72 11.16
C TYR A 113 1.05 12.35 10.25
N HIS A 114 1.27 12.38 8.92
CA HIS A 114 0.26 12.83 7.96
C HIS A 114 -1.01 11.95 7.94
N ALA A 115 -0.95 10.74 8.50
CA ALA A 115 -2.12 9.88 8.63
C ALA A 115 -3.02 10.24 9.83
N LYS A 116 -2.66 11.22 10.68
CA LYS A 116 -3.37 11.56 11.91
C LYS A 116 -4.88 11.77 11.70
N ALA A 117 -5.27 12.54 10.70
CA ALA A 117 -6.69 12.80 10.40
C ALA A 117 -7.41 11.56 9.85
N PHE A 118 -6.70 10.70 9.10
CA PHE A 118 -7.25 9.45 8.59
C PHE A 118 -7.42 8.40 9.70
N ALA A 119 -6.44 8.27 10.57
CA ALA A 119 -6.51 7.36 11.72
C ALA A 119 -7.63 7.78 12.68
N ASP A 120 -7.74 9.10 12.98
CA ASP A 120 -8.62 9.67 14.00
C ASP A 120 -8.41 8.96 15.35
N LYS A 121 -9.34 8.12 15.78
CA LYS A 121 -9.26 7.31 17.00
C LYS A 121 -9.13 5.81 16.73
N ASP A 122 -9.07 5.43 15.47
CA ASP A 122 -8.96 4.02 15.09
C ASP A 122 -7.50 3.57 15.08
N ASP A 123 -7.29 2.33 15.48
CA ASP A 123 -6.02 1.65 15.24
C ASP A 123 -5.89 1.31 13.75
N PHE A 124 -4.67 1.33 13.25
CA PHE A 124 -4.38 1.07 11.84
C PHE A 124 -3.16 0.16 11.66
N ALA A 125 -3.12 -0.51 10.53
CA ALA A 125 -1.95 -1.23 10.06
C ALA A 125 -1.00 -0.26 9.33
N LEU A 126 0.30 -0.47 9.45
CA LEU A 126 1.34 0.23 8.68
C LEU A 126 2.05 -0.79 7.81
N ILE A 127 2.05 -0.56 6.49
CA ILE A 127 2.81 -1.35 5.52
C ILE A 127 3.82 -0.43 4.86
N LEU A 128 5.10 -0.75 4.94
CA LEU A 128 6.14 0.03 4.28
C LEU A 128 6.08 -0.19 2.78
N GLY A 129 6.22 0.90 2.00
CA GLY A 129 6.05 0.88 0.54
C GLY A 129 7.09 0.06 -0.24
N ASP A 130 8.10 -0.48 0.42
CA ASP A 130 9.17 -1.31 -0.14
C ASP A 130 9.32 -2.67 0.56
N ASP A 131 8.50 -2.94 1.57
CA ASP A 131 8.47 -4.23 2.26
C ASP A 131 7.29 -5.06 1.75
N PHE A 132 7.61 -6.07 1.00
CA PHE A 132 6.66 -6.95 0.39
C PHE A 132 6.89 -8.36 0.93
N VAL A 133 5.82 -8.97 1.46
CA VAL A 133 5.86 -10.31 2.03
C VAL A 133 5.21 -11.29 1.05
N PHE A 134 5.99 -12.25 0.57
CA PHE A 134 5.48 -13.33 -0.25
C PHE A 134 5.17 -14.56 0.58
N SER A 135 4.00 -15.14 0.36
CA SER A 135 3.57 -16.36 1.05
C SER A 135 3.52 -17.52 0.08
N ASN A 136 4.26 -18.56 0.37
CA ASN A 136 4.21 -19.80 -0.39
C ASN A 136 3.03 -20.68 0.08
N GLY A 137 1.81 -20.29 -0.33
CA GLY A 137 0.59 -21.07 -0.07
C GLY A 137 -0.05 -20.88 1.31
N LEU A 138 0.42 -19.94 2.12
CA LEU A 138 -0.24 -19.62 3.40
C LEU A 138 -1.50 -18.77 3.15
N SER A 139 -2.60 -19.13 3.78
CA SER A 139 -3.86 -18.39 3.70
C SER A 139 -3.86 -17.04 4.41
N THR A 140 -2.85 -16.79 5.23
CA THR A 140 -2.67 -15.56 5.99
C THR A 140 -1.18 -15.32 6.19
N TYR A 141 -0.69 -14.16 5.78
CA TYR A 141 0.72 -13.79 5.86
C TYR A 141 0.87 -12.28 6.08
N GLY A 142 2.08 -11.81 6.31
CA GLY A 142 2.39 -10.40 6.44
C GLY A 142 1.44 -9.68 7.40
N ILE A 143 0.84 -8.58 6.92
CA ILE A 143 -0.06 -7.76 7.72
C ILE A 143 -1.30 -8.52 8.21
N GLY A 144 -1.79 -9.50 7.43
CA GLY A 144 -2.93 -10.31 7.83
C GLY A 144 -2.66 -11.15 9.07
N SER A 145 -1.43 -11.63 9.25
CA SER A 145 -1.00 -12.34 10.47
C SER A 145 -0.98 -11.39 11.68
N LEU A 146 -0.42 -10.18 11.51
CA LEU A 146 -0.39 -9.18 12.57
C LEU A 146 -1.80 -8.74 12.98
N CYS A 147 -2.71 -8.55 12.04
CA CYS A 147 -4.11 -8.25 12.32
C CYS A 147 -4.80 -9.36 13.14
N LYS A 148 -4.50 -10.64 12.87
CA LYS A 148 -5.04 -11.76 13.67
C LYS A 148 -4.50 -11.79 15.11
N PHE A 149 -3.23 -11.45 15.31
CA PHE A 149 -2.67 -11.29 16.66
C PHE A 149 -3.33 -10.14 17.40
N TYR A 150 -3.50 -8.99 16.72
CA TYR A 150 -4.18 -7.83 17.26
C TYR A 150 -5.64 -8.14 17.68
N GLU A 151 -6.40 -8.87 16.87
CA GLU A 151 -7.78 -9.24 17.20
C GLU A 151 -7.89 -10.04 18.51
N LYS A 152 -6.88 -10.86 18.81
CA LYS A 152 -6.84 -11.67 20.04
C LYS A 152 -6.39 -10.86 21.25
N ASN A 153 -5.43 -9.99 21.06
CA ASN A 153 -4.85 -9.15 22.12
C ASN A 153 -4.44 -7.80 21.53
N PRO A 154 -5.29 -6.75 21.66
CA PRO A 154 -4.97 -5.42 21.14
C PRO A 154 -3.67 -4.89 21.74
N ASN A 155 -2.64 -4.75 20.91
CA ASN A 155 -1.32 -4.26 21.30
C ASN A 155 -0.56 -3.80 20.04
N TYR A 156 0.66 -3.29 20.20
CA TYR A 156 1.56 -3.02 19.10
C TYR A 156 2.24 -4.32 18.65
N TYR A 157 2.20 -4.55 17.33
CA TYR A 157 2.83 -5.71 16.72
C TYR A 157 3.78 -5.25 15.61
N LEU A 158 4.94 -5.86 15.52
CA LEU A 158 5.95 -5.58 14.50
C LEU A 158 6.32 -6.89 13.80
N GLY A 159 6.20 -6.89 12.48
CA GLY A 159 6.76 -7.96 11.65
C GLY A 159 8.26 -7.80 11.55
N VAL A 160 9.00 -8.86 11.82
CA VAL A 160 10.47 -8.90 11.72
C VAL A 160 10.92 -10.16 10.99
N GLN A 161 12.07 -10.06 10.33
CA GLN A 161 12.75 -11.18 9.70
C GLN A 161 14.09 -11.41 10.38
N GLU A 162 14.39 -12.64 10.72
CA GLU A 162 15.72 -13.03 11.16
C GLU A 162 16.68 -12.99 9.97
N VAL A 163 17.79 -12.30 10.13
CA VAL A 163 18.82 -12.20 9.09
C VAL A 163 20.15 -12.77 9.61
N PRO A 164 20.90 -13.49 8.78
CA PRO A 164 22.24 -13.95 9.18
C PRO A 164 23.16 -12.75 9.37
N TYR A 165 24.04 -12.83 10.35
CA TYR A 165 25.09 -11.83 10.63
C TYR A 165 26.14 -11.82 9.54
#